data_f3bd705aebc995353adb23d32a0c4766
#
_entry.id   f3bd705aebc995353adb23d32a0c4766
#
_cell.length_a   1.000
_cell.length_b   1.000
_cell.length_c   1.000
_cell.angle_alpha   90.00
_cell.angle_beta   90.00
_cell.angle_gamma   90.00
#
_symmetry.space_group_name_H-M   'P 1'
#
loop_
_entity.id
_entity.type
_entity.pdbx_description
1 polymer ?
#
loop_
_entity_poly.entity_id
_entity_poly.type
_entity_poly.pdbx_seq_one_letter_code
_entity_poly.pdbx_strand_id
1 'polypeptide(L)' 'MSVKQVTRGGPGKDENYREFIISAADDVSDLPNSQSGTEEKTVAGSIAYLQDLSKTYLLGPDDTWREV' A
#
# COMPACT_ATOMS: atom_id res chain seq x y z
N MET A 1 3.82 -12.76 9.25
CA MET A 1 3.53 -11.43 8.72
C MET A 1 4.37 -11.19 7.48
N SER A 2 3.75 -10.78 6.39
CA SER A 2 4.48 -10.59 5.14
C SER A 2 3.86 -9.46 4.32
N VAL A 3 4.69 -8.46 4.01
CA VAL A 3 4.33 -7.37 3.13
C VAL A 3 5.36 -7.34 2.00
N LYS A 4 4.89 -7.42 0.77
CA LYS A 4 5.76 -7.41 -0.39
C LYS A 4 5.35 -6.29 -1.34
N GLN A 5 6.30 -5.41 -1.67
CA GLN A 5 6.06 -4.37 -2.66
C GLN A 5 6.17 -4.98 -4.06
N VAL A 6 5.13 -4.81 -4.87
CA VAL A 6 5.11 -5.34 -6.24
C VAL A 6 5.33 -4.27 -7.29
N THR A 7 4.98 -3.01 -7.01
CA THR A 7 5.08 -1.94 -7.98
C THR A 7 5.43 -0.64 -7.28
N ARG A 8 6.21 0.21 -7.94
CA ARG A 8 6.51 1.56 -7.47
C ARG A 8 6.45 2.51 -8.66
N GLY A 9 5.61 3.57 -8.53
CA GLY A 9 5.47 4.56 -9.58
C GLY A 9 4.78 4.01 -10.82
N GLY A 10 5.05 4.61 -11.95
CA GLY A 10 4.51 4.19 -13.24
C GLY A 10 4.09 5.39 -14.08
N PRO A 11 3.77 5.18 -15.37
CA PRO A 11 3.33 6.27 -16.24
C PRO A 11 2.11 6.97 -15.66
N GLY A 12 2.20 8.29 -15.49
CA GLY A 12 1.11 9.09 -14.94
C GLY A 12 0.94 8.95 -13.43
N LYS A 13 1.86 8.26 -12.73
CA LYS A 13 1.79 8.05 -11.30
C LYS A 13 2.87 8.83 -10.57
N ASP A 14 2.58 9.20 -9.32
CA ASP A 14 3.59 9.75 -8.41
C ASP A 14 4.67 8.71 -8.17
N GLU A 15 5.93 9.14 -8.02
CA GLU A 15 7.03 8.20 -7.76
C GLU A 15 6.87 7.44 -6.44
N ASN A 16 6.05 7.94 -5.52
CA ASN A 16 5.77 7.30 -4.25
C ASN A 16 4.49 6.47 -4.26
N TYR A 17 3.84 6.35 -5.42
CA TYR A 17 2.74 5.41 -5.59
C TYR A 17 3.29 3.99 -5.53
N ARG A 18 2.65 3.12 -4.76
CA ARG A 18 3.12 1.75 -4.58
C ARG A 18 1.96 0.78 -4.52
N GLU A 19 2.25 -0.45 -4.91
CA GLU A 19 1.31 -1.56 -4.78
C GLU A 19 1.98 -2.66 -3.97
N PHE A 20 1.23 -3.25 -3.06
CA PHE A 20 1.74 -4.28 -2.16
C PHE A 20 0.88 -5.53 -2.20
N ILE A 21 1.50 -6.67 -1.84
CA ILE A 21 0.76 -7.88 -1.54
C ILE A 21 1.04 -8.21 -0.07
N ILE A 22 -0.02 -8.48 0.69
CA ILE A 22 0.08 -8.85 2.11
C ILE A 22 -0.44 -10.26 2.31
N SER A 23 0.11 -10.98 3.29
CA SER A 23 -0.26 -12.38 3.52
C SER A 23 -1.48 -12.54 4.40
N ALA A 24 -1.81 -11.54 5.21
CA ALA A 24 -2.98 -11.57 6.10
C ALA A 24 -3.53 -10.15 6.27
N ALA A 25 -4.82 -10.05 6.60
CA ALA A 25 -5.47 -8.76 6.79
C ALA A 25 -4.79 -7.93 7.88
N ASP A 26 -4.24 -8.56 8.90
CA ASP A 26 -3.55 -7.86 9.98
C ASP A 26 -2.29 -7.14 9.51
N ASP A 27 -1.73 -7.53 8.37
CA ASP A 27 -0.52 -6.90 7.83
C ASP A 27 -0.77 -5.48 7.33
N VAL A 28 -2.02 -5.07 7.19
CA VAL A 28 -2.36 -3.70 6.79
C VAL A 28 -1.73 -2.69 7.75
N SER A 29 -1.65 -3.01 9.03
CA SER A 29 -1.06 -2.12 10.02
C SER A 29 0.44 -1.90 9.82
N ASP A 30 1.09 -2.76 9.04
CA ASP A 30 2.53 -2.66 8.76
C ASP A 30 2.82 -1.95 7.44
N LEU A 31 1.79 -1.59 6.68
CA LEU A 31 1.98 -0.92 5.40
C LEU A 31 2.47 0.52 5.61
N PRO A 32 3.38 1.00 4.75
CA PRO A 32 3.87 2.38 4.84
C PRO A 32 2.80 3.38 4.41
N ASN A 33 3.03 4.64 4.75
CA ASN A 33 2.16 5.75 4.35
C ASN A 33 3.02 6.98 4.08
N SER A 34 2.42 8.17 3.99
CA SER A 34 3.17 9.38 3.69
C SER A 34 4.10 9.81 4.83
N GLN A 35 3.89 9.26 6.02
CA GLN A 35 4.73 9.55 7.19
C GLN A 35 5.93 8.60 7.31
N SER A 36 6.00 7.60 6.44
CA SER A 36 7.12 6.66 6.43
C SER A 36 8.40 7.32 5.94
N GLY A 37 9.55 6.69 6.18
CA GLY A 37 10.84 7.21 5.75
C GLY A 37 10.91 7.40 4.23
N THR A 38 11.90 8.17 3.77
CA THR A 38 12.00 8.58 2.36
C THR A 38 11.88 7.42 1.38
N GLU A 39 12.52 6.30 1.68
CA GLU A 39 12.50 5.14 0.78
C GLU A 39 11.19 4.37 0.84
N GLU A 40 10.42 4.53 1.91
CA GLU A 40 9.17 3.80 2.12
C GLU A 40 7.94 4.70 1.98
N LYS A 41 8.14 5.98 1.76
CA LYS A 41 7.04 6.94 1.64
C LYS A 41 6.05 6.48 0.59
N THR A 42 4.77 6.45 0.97
CA THR A 42 3.69 5.96 0.13
C THR A 42 2.57 6.99 0.12
N VAL A 43 2.11 7.38 -1.07
CA VAL A 43 1.11 8.44 -1.21
C VAL A 43 -0.30 7.87 -1.33
N ALA A 44 -1.30 8.71 -1.04
CA ALA A 44 -2.70 8.34 -1.21
C ALA A 44 -2.97 7.82 -2.61
N GLY A 45 -3.84 6.83 -2.73
CA GLY A 45 -4.11 6.16 -3.99
C GLY A 45 -3.33 4.87 -4.17
N SER A 46 -2.34 4.61 -3.31
CA SER A 46 -1.61 3.35 -3.33
C SER A 46 -2.52 2.20 -2.90
N ILE A 47 -2.20 0.99 -3.35
CA ILE A 47 -3.07 -0.17 -3.22
C ILE A 47 -2.32 -1.33 -2.56
N ALA A 48 -3.04 -2.10 -1.76
CA ALA A 48 -2.53 -3.35 -1.20
C ALA A 48 -3.57 -4.46 -1.40
N TYR A 49 -3.11 -5.65 -1.78
CA TYR A 49 -3.97 -6.81 -2.00
C TYR A 49 -3.66 -7.88 -0.97
N LEU A 50 -4.69 -8.59 -0.52
CA LEU A 50 -4.48 -9.85 0.17
C LEU A 50 -3.96 -10.87 -0.86
N GLN A 51 -3.05 -11.76 -0.46
CA GLN A 51 -2.42 -12.67 -1.42
C GLN A 51 -3.40 -13.63 -2.11
N ASP A 52 -4.54 -13.91 -1.49
CA ASP A 52 -5.60 -14.72 -2.10
C ASP A 52 -6.59 -13.88 -2.91
N LEU A 53 -6.33 -12.57 -3.01
CA LEU A 53 -7.14 -11.59 -3.76
C LEU A 53 -8.57 -11.44 -3.24
N SER A 54 -8.86 -11.88 -2.02
CA SER A 54 -10.19 -11.76 -1.45
C SER A 54 -10.49 -10.34 -0.95
N LYS A 55 -9.45 -9.55 -0.70
CA LYS A 55 -9.61 -8.18 -0.21
C LYS A 55 -8.59 -7.26 -0.84
N THR A 56 -8.99 -6.00 -1.02
CA THR A 56 -8.14 -4.94 -1.53
C THR A 56 -8.24 -3.75 -0.58
N TYR A 57 -7.11 -3.09 -0.35
CA TYR A 57 -7.04 -1.92 0.52
C TYR A 57 -6.49 -0.73 -0.26
N LEU A 58 -6.97 0.45 0.05
CA LEU A 58 -6.56 1.69 -0.60
C LEU A 58 -6.07 2.67 0.47
N LEU A 59 -4.94 3.33 0.20
CA LEU A 59 -4.47 4.39 1.07
C LEU A 59 -5.26 5.65 0.75
N GLY A 60 -6.08 6.11 1.70
CA GLY A 60 -6.95 7.26 1.52
C GLY A 60 -6.22 8.59 1.69
N PRO A 61 -6.91 9.68 1.37
CA PRO A 61 -6.32 11.02 1.49
C PRO A 61 -6.02 11.42 2.94
N ASP A 62 -6.59 10.71 3.91
CA ASP A 62 -6.31 10.91 5.33
C ASP A 62 -5.10 10.09 5.79
N ASP A 63 -4.36 9.48 4.86
CA ASP A 63 -3.15 8.70 5.14
C ASP A 63 -3.45 7.41 5.91
N THR A 64 -4.65 6.87 5.73
CA THR A 64 -5.11 5.66 6.40
C THR A 64 -5.50 4.60 5.36
N TRP A 65 -5.03 3.37 5.57
CA TRP A 65 -5.40 2.24 4.73
C TRP A 65 -6.81 1.77 5.08
N ARG A 66 -7.66 1.64 4.08
CA ARG A 66 -9.05 1.19 4.26
C ARG A 66 -9.37 0.10 3.26
N GLU A 67 -10.21 -0.82 3.67
CA GLU A 67 -10.71 -1.86 2.76
C GLU A 67 -11.66 -1.24 1.75
N VAL A 68 -11.47 -1.61 0.50
CA VAL A 68 -12.30 -1.13 -0.60
C VAL A 68 -13.54 -2.00 -0.76
#